data_3a54de84ecb5f21d363738bf6120faf9
#
_entry.id   3a54de84ecb5f21d363738bf6120faf9
#
_cell.length_a   1.000
_cell.length_b   1.000
_cell.length_c   1.000
_cell.angle_alpha   90.00
_cell.angle_beta   90.00
_cell.angle_gamma   90.00
#
_symmetry.space_group_name_H-M   'P 1'
#
loop_
_entity.id
_entity.type
_entity.pdbx_description
1 polymer ?
#
loop_
_entity_poly.entity_id
_entity_poly.type
_entity_poly.pdbx_seq_one_letter_code
_entity_poly.pdbx_strand_id
1 'polypeptide(L)'
;MSTSESARAPLFLVGSERSGSTLLRLMLDHHPQIAFHREFDFVVANVSDAGDVPAVQDYLEWLETSRDVGFTIDPSLDYRSLVDDFLRQKQALSGGKRHVGATVHRHFNRLRFLWPDARYLHLVRDPRDVARSVVQKGWAGNIYQGTEMWIRAEECWDSTVEHLAAGQAVEVRYEALVSQPEAELSRLCSFIGVEYSTQMLAYSADARQYPPPDAALALQWRRRLSAEEVGLVEARTGAVMASRGYPPSGHPVPSIGRVRHRRLLTAARARRLSTRIDLFGLRVVAMDMAGRRLGIRPLARRAQAQMNAVEQRMIDQEAAGERAPSANIAVAGRAPGRGPETGDGAP
;
A
#
# COMPACT_ATOMS: atom_id res chain seq x y z
N MET A 1 23.36 -9.10 -37.44
CA MET A 1 22.29 -8.08 -37.38
C MET A 1 21.45 -8.40 -36.15
N SER A 2 21.79 -7.83 -35.01
CA SER A 2 21.03 -8.00 -33.77
C SER A 2 19.84 -7.03 -33.85
N THR A 3 18.64 -7.55 -34.05
CA THR A 3 17.42 -6.79 -33.87
C THR A 3 17.36 -6.43 -32.38
N SER A 4 17.55 -5.17 -32.08
CA SER A 4 17.31 -4.64 -30.74
C SER A 4 15.84 -4.99 -30.39
N GLU A 5 15.67 -5.99 -29.55
CA GLU A 5 14.36 -6.30 -28.96
C GLU A 5 13.96 -5.03 -28.18
N SER A 6 13.06 -4.27 -28.77
CA SER A 6 12.55 -3.03 -28.17
C SER A 6 12.11 -3.38 -26.75
N ALA A 7 12.77 -2.77 -25.77
CA ALA A 7 12.44 -2.97 -24.36
C ALA A 7 10.93 -2.75 -24.19
N ARG A 8 10.22 -3.79 -23.74
CA ARG A 8 8.76 -3.71 -23.61
C ARG A 8 8.41 -2.71 -22.54
N ALA A 9 7.31 -2.01 -22.74
CA ALA A 9 6.77 -1.06 -21.78
C ALA A 9 6.64 -1.70 -20.39
N PRO A 10 7.17 -1.06 -19.34
CA PRO A 10 7.10 -1.60 -17.98
C PRO A 10 5.66 -1.63 -17.47
N LEU A 11 5.40 -2.52 -16.51
CA LEU A 11 4.12 -2.68 -15.84
C LEU A 11 4.17 -2.02 -14.48
N PHE A 12 3.24 -1.14 -14.16
CA PHE A 12 3.15 -0.56 -12.82
C PHE A 12 1.85 -0.95 -12.13
N LEU A 13 1.97 -1.60 -10.98
CA LEU A 13 0.87 -1.85 -10.06
C LEU A 13 0.73 -0.63 -9.17
N VAL A 14 -0.37 0.09 -9.36
CA VAL A 14 -0.64 1.36 -8.66
C VAL A 14 -1.94 1.28 -7.86
N GLY A 15 -2.06 2.14 -6.86
CA GLY A 15 -3.22 2.21 -5.99
C GLY A 15 -2.83 2.40 -4.53
N SER A 16 -3.81 2.46 -3.64
CA SER A 16 -3.55 2.69 -2.22
C SER A 16 -2.77 1.54 -1.59
N GLU A 17 -1.84 1.87 -0.71
CA GLU A 17 -1.31 0.89 0.23
C GLU A 17 -2.49 0.21 0.96
N ARG A 18 -2.32 -1.02 1.39
CA ARG A 18 -3.33 -1.87 2.06
C ARG A 18 -4.49 -2.33 1.18
N SER A 19 -4.42 -2.10 -0.13
CA SER A 19 -5.41 -2.62 -1.10
C SER A 19 -5.14 -4.05 -1.58
N GLY A 20 -4.07 -4.70 -1.10
CA GLY A 20 -3.70 -6.06 -1.52
C GLY A 20 -2.58 -6.10 -2.57
N SER A 21 -1.86 -5.01 -2.76
CA SER A 21 -0.76 -4.90 -3.72
C SER A 21 0.32 -5.95 -3.55
N THR A 22 0.68 -6.30 -2.31
CA THR A 22 1.65 -7.37 -2.05
C THR A 22 1.14 -8.72 -2.56
N LEU A 23 -0.14 -9.03 -2.37
CA LEU A 23 -0.74 -10.28 -2.85
C LEU A 23 -0.67 -10.36 -4.38
N LEU A 24 -1.18 -9.33 -5.07
CA LEU A 24 -1.17 -9.29 -6.53
C LEU A 24 0.26 -9.30 -7.09
N ARG A 25 1.18 -8.55 -6.47
CA ARG A 25 2.60 -8.56 -6.83
C ARG A 25 3.21 -9.96 -6.75
N LEU A 26 2.95 -10.70 -5.66
CA LEU A 26 3.45 -12.06 -5.51
C LEU A 26 2.91 -12.98 -6.60
N MET A 27 1.62 -12.88 -6.91
CA MET A 27 1.01 -13.64 -8.01
C MET A 27 1.66 -13.30 -9.35
N LEU A 28 1.87 -12.02 -9.66
CA LEU A 28 2.52 -11.58 -10.90
C LEU A 28 3.98 -12.03 -10.98
N ASP A 29 4.75 -11.92 -9.89
CA ASP A 29 6.16 -12.33 -9.87
C ASP A 29 6.36 -13.84 -10.01
N HIS A 30 5.35 -14.67 -9.65
CA HIS A 30 5.36 -16.12 -9.86
C HIS A 30 4.98 -16.53 -11.29
N HIS A 31 4.51 -15.60 -12.12
CA HIS A 31 4.28 -15.91 -13.52
C HIS A 31 5.62 -16.15 -14.26
N PRO A 32 5.75 -17.19 -15.12
CA PRO A 32 7.02 -17.55 -15.76
C PRO A 32 7.61 -16.45 -16.67
N GLN A 33 6.77 -15.53 -17.16
CA GLN A 33 7.19 -14.46 -18.07
C GLN A 33 7.13 -13.05 -17.45
N ILE A 34 6.76 -12.89 -16.17
CA ILE A 34 6.62 -11.58 -15.54
C ILE A 34 7.54 -11.51 -14.32
N ALA A 35 8.47 -10.55 -14.32
CA ALA A 35 9.27 -10.16 -13.17
C ALA A 35 8.60 -8.95 -12.50
N PHE A 36 8.32 -9.01 -11.21
CA PHE A 36 7.63 -7.92 -10.55
C PHE A 36 8.34 -7.51 -9.25
N HIS A 37 8.81 -6.24 -9.21
CA HIS A 37 9.48 -5.69 -8.03
C HIS A 37 8.46 -5.26 -6.98
N ARG A 38 8.92 -5.27 -5.72
CA ARG A 38 8.17 -4.68 -4.61
C ARG A 38 8.05 -3.15 -4.76
N GLU A 39 7.85 -2.43 -3.69
CA GLU A 39 7.68 -0.98 -3.67
C GLU A 39 8.80 -0.23 -4.42
N PHE A 40 8.41 0.63 -5.36
CA PHE A 40 9.30 1.34 -6.29
C PHE A 40 9.04 2.86 -6.24
N ASP A 41 8.39 3.35 -5.18
CA ASP A 41 8.03 4.76 -4.98
C ASP A 41 9.24 5.69 -5.04
N PHE A 42 10.41 5.19 -4.70
CA PHE A 42 11.65 5.97 -4.68
C PHE A 42 12.05 6.51 -6.06
N VAL A 43 11.63 5.89 -7.16
CA VAL A 43 11.94 6.36 -8.50
C VAL A 43 11.12 7.57 -8.94
N VAL A 44 10.03 7.90 -8.27
CA VAL A 44 9.19 9.07 -8.59
C VAL A 44 9.17 10.10 -7.47
N ALA A 45 9.75 9.80 -6.31
CA ALA A 45 9.69 10.65 -5.12
C ALA A 45 10.26 12.06 -5.36
N ASN A 46 11.30 12.15 -6.17
CA ASN A 46 12.01 13.41 -6.46
C ASN A 46 11.73 13.96 -7.88
N VAL A 47 10.85 13.33 -8.66
CA VAL A 47 10.35 13.89 -9.92
C VAL A 47 9.32 14.97 -9.60
N SER A 48 9.34 16.11 -10.28
CA SER A 48 8.34 17.15 -10.07
C SER A 48 7.00 16.80 -10.73
N ASP A 49 5.92 17.49 -10.35
CA ASP A 49 4.61 17.31 -11.00
C ASP A 49 4.59 17.85 -12.45
N ALA A 50 5.58 18.65 -12.83
CA ALA A 50 5.81 19.09 -14.20
C ALA A 50 6.68 18.12 -15.01
N GLY A 51 7.24 17.07 -14.38
CA GLY A 51 8.07 16.06 -15.03
C GLY A 51 9.57 16.32 -15.00
N ASP A 52 10.01 17.37 -14.25
CA ASP A 52 11.43 17.60 -14.07
C ASP A 52 12.03 16.48 -13.22
N VAL A 53 13.13 15.93 -13.67
CA VAL A 53 13.90 14.92 -12.96
C VAL A 53 15.01 15.56 -12.15
N PRO A 54 15.38 15.02 -10.97
CA PRO A 54 16.48 15.55 -10.18
C PRO A 54 17.82 15.35 -10.90
N ALA A 55 18.83 16.15 -10.55
CA ALA A 55 20.20 15.81 -10.86
C ALA A 55 20.54 14.46 -10.20
N VAL A 56 21.24 13.58 -10.92
CA VAL A 56 21.53 12.23 -10.42
C VAL A 56 22.29 12.26 -9.09
N GLN A 57 23.21 13.20 -8.92
CA GLN A 57 23.99 13.34 -7.68
C GLN A 57 23.08 13.65 -6.47
N ASP A 58 22.14 14.59 -6.61
CA ASP A 58 21.18 14.94 -5.56
C ASP A 58 20.28 13.75 -5.21
N TYR A 59 19.90 12.98 -6.23
CA TYR A 59 19.10 11.78 -6.05
C TYR A 59 19.88 10.68 -5.30
N LEU A 60 21.15 10.47 -5.62
CA LEU A 60 21.98 9.48 -4.95
C LEU A 60 22.20 9.85 -3.47
N GLU A 61 22.48 11.11 -3.16
CA GLU A 61 22.56 11.58 -1.78
C GLU A 61 21.24 11.38 -1.01
N TRP A 62 20.11 11.62 -1.67
CA TRP A 62 18.80 11.35 -1.09
C TRP A 62 18.60 9.85 -0.88
N LEU A 63 18.98 9.02 -1.84
CA LEU A 63 18.80 7.56 -1.81
C LEU A 63 19.60 6.92 -0.68
N GLU A 64 20.83 7.38 -0.40
CA GLU A 64 21.65 6.95 0.75
C GLU A 64 20.93 7.17 2.11
N THR A 65 20.03 8.16 2.17
CA THR A 65 19.23 8.43 3.38
C THR A 65 17.99 7.56 3.47
N SER A 66 17.66 6.88 2.39
CA SER A 66 16.48 6.04 2.24
C SER A 66 16.77 4.60 2.67
N ARG A 67 15.78 3.74 2.60
CA ARG A 67 15.98 2.30 2.83
C ARG A 67 16.85 1.72 1.72
N ASP A 68 17.53 0.62 2.01
CA ASP A 68 18.15 -0.20 0.98
C ASP A 68 17.13 -0.54 -0.11
N VAL A 69 17.40 -0.11 -1.32
CA VAL A 69 16.50 -0.29 -2.49
C VAL A 69 16.70 -1.66 -3.15
N GLY A 70 17.74 -2.39 -2.76
CA GLY A 70 18.04 -3.74 -3.24
C GLY A 70 18.58 -3.78 -4.67
N PHE A 71 19.15 -2.68 -5.16
CA PHE A 71 19.76 -2.57 -6.48
C PHE A 71 21.22 -2.07 -6.39
N THR A 72 22.02 -2.50 -7.34
CA THR A 72 23.36 -1.91 -7.55
C THR A 72 23.19 -0.55 -8.22
N ILE A 73 23.89 0.45 -7.72
CA ILE A 73 23.85 1.82 -8.23
C ILE A 73 25.06 2.06 -9.10
N ASP A 74 24.83 2.41 -10.37
CA ASP A 74 25.87 2.89 -11.27
C ASP A 74 25.82 4.44 -11.30
N PRO A 75 26.78 5.13 -10.65
CA PRO A 75 26.78 6.59 -10.55
C PRO A 75 27.15 7.29 -11.87
N SER A 76 27.54 6.55 -12.91
CA SER A 76 27.83 7.12 -14.23
C SER A 76 26.58 7.34 -15.09
N LEU A 77 25.45 6.76 -14.69
CA LEU A 77 24.18 6.89 -15.41
C LEU A 77 23.48 8.21 -15.06
N ASP A 78 22.79 8.78 -16.02
CA ASP A 78 21.83 9.84 -15.72
C ASP A 78 20.61 9.28 -14.97
N TYR A 79 19.74 10.18 -14.47
CA TYR A 79 18.60 9.76 -13.67
C TYR A 79 17.67 8.77 -14.38
N ARG A 80 17.34 9.04 -15.66
CA ARG A 80 16.42 8.16 -16.43
C ARG A 80 17.05 6.80 -16.69
N SER A 81 18.31 6.80 -17.10
CA SER A 81 19.06 5.56 -17.35
C SER A 81 19.24 4.73 -16.06
N LEU A 82 19.43 5.39 -14.91
CA LEU A 82 19.55 4.73 -13.62
C LEU A 82 18.26 4.04 -13.20
N VAL A 83 17.10 4.72 -13.31
CA VAL A 83 15.82 4.10 -12.92
C VAL A 83 15.38 3.01 -13.90
N ASP A 84 15.74 3.10 -15.16
CA ASP A 84 15.60 2.03 -16.14
C ASP A 84 16.50 0.83 -15.80
N ASP A 85 17.72 1.10 -15.32
CA ASP A 85 18.63 0.06 -14.91
C ASP A 85 18.11 -0.75 -13.71
N PHE A 86 17.42 -0.13 -12.77
CA PHE A 86 16.77 -0.88 -11.67
C PHE A 86 15.75 -1.90 -12.19
N LEU A 87 14.96 -1.55 -13.20
CA LEU A 87 14.03 -2.50 -13.82
C LEU A 87 14.77 -3.62 -14.56
N ARG A 88 15.86 -3.30 -15.29
CA ARG A 88 16.71 -4.29 -15.95
C ARG A 88 17.36 -5.25 -14.95
N GLN A 89 17.86 -4.74 -13.82
CA GLN A 89 18.39 -5.58 -12.75
C GLN A 89 17.33 -6.53 -12.20
N LYS A 90 16.11 -6.05 -11.91
CA LYS A 90 15.00 -6.92 -11.48
C LYS A 90 14.71 -8.01 -12.53
N GLN A 91 14.66 -7.64 -13.79
CA GLN A 91 14.43 -8.58 -14.89
C GLN A 91 15.53 -9.66 -14.95
N ALA A 92 16.79 -9.26 -14.89
CA ALA A 92 17.95 -10.16 -14.90
C ALA A 92 17.95 -11.12 -13.69
N LEU A 93 17.73 -10.60 -12.48
CA LEU A 93 17.62 -11.39 -11.26
C LEU A 93 16.46 -12.39 -11.27
N SER A 94 15.46 -12.15 -12.10
CA SER A 94 14.31 -13.04 -12.29
C SER A 94 14.46 -13.99 -13.50
N GLY A 95 15.68 -14.24 -13.97
CA GLY A 95 15.95 -15.15 -15.07
C GLY A 95 15.61 -14.59 -16.46
N GLY A 96 15.65 -13.27 -16.64
CA GLY A 96 15.40 -12.61 -17.92
C GLY A 96 13.93 -12.70 -18.39
N LYS A 97 12.98 -12.72 -17.48
CA LYS A 97 11.55 -12.79 -17.80
C LYS A 97 11.15 -11.66 -18.77
N ARG A 98 10.22 -11.96 -19.68
CA ARG A 98 9.86 -11.11 -20.82
C ARG A 98 9.28 -9.75 -20.43
N HIS A 99 8.54 -9.67 -19.33
CA HIS A 99 7.93 -8.46 -18.80
C HIS A 99 8.52 -8.12 -17.46
N VAL A 100 8.69 -6.83 -17.17
CA VAL A 100 9.14 -6.34 -15.89
C VAL A 100 8.14 -5.31 -15.38
N GLY A 101 7.92 -5.30 -14.07
CA GLY A 101 7.05 -4.33 -13.42
C GLY A 101 7.43 -4.07 -11.98
N ALA A 102 6.76 -3.09 -11.39
CA ALA A 102 6.97 -2.70 -10.00
C ALA A 102 5.70 -2.13 -9.38
N THR A 103 5.63 -2.14 -8.04
CA THR A 103 4.52 -1.54 -7.28
C THR A 103 4.86 -0.09 -6.92
N VAL A 104 3.96 0.84 -7.21
CA VAL A 104 4.09 2.27 -6.85
C VAL A 104 2.80 2.76 -6.23
N HIS A 105 2.88 3.30 -5.00
CA HIS A 105 1.72 3.75 -4.23
C HIS A 105 1.53 5.26 -4.21
N ARG A 106 2.62 6.00 -4.42
CA ARG A 106 2.61 7.47 -4.29
C ARG A 106 3.21 8.10 -5.53
N HIS A 107 2.66 9.25 -5.92
CA HIS A 107 3.18 10.01 -7.05
C HIS A 107 3.29 9.21 -8.36
N PHE A 108 2.48 8.15 -8.51
CA PHE A 108 2.53 7.31 -9.72
C PHE A 108 2.03 8.04 -10.98
N ASN A 109 1.35 9.19 -10.83
CA ASN A 109 1.07 10.11 -11.92
C ASN A 109 2.34 10.65 -12.61
N ARG A 110 3.51 10.56 -11.92
CA ARG A 110 4.80 11.00 -12.46
C ARG A 110 5.51 9.92 -13.29
N LEU A 111 5.07 8.67 -13.21
CA LEU A 111 5.63 7.56 -14.00
C LEU A 111 5.58 7.82 -15.50
N ARG A 112 4.54 8.50 -15.99
CA ARG A 112 4.38 8.87 -17.40
C ARG A 112 5.52 9.72 -17.96
N PHE A 113 6.20 10.49 -17.11
CA PHE A 113 7.33 11.30 -17.50
C PHE A 113 8.62 10.49 -17.68
N LEU A 114 8.72 9.36 -16.99
CA LEU A 114 9.84 8.44 -17.10
C LEU A 114 9.58 7.36 -18.16
N TRP A 115 8.38 6.83 -18.16
CA TRP A 115 7.95 5.76 -19.06
C TRP A 115 6.59 6.11 -19.71
N PRO A 116 6.58 6.88 -20.80
CA PRO A 116 5.33 7.29 -21.46
C PRO A 116 4.47 6.13 -21.95
N ASP A 117 5.10 5.01 -22.33
CA ASP A 117 4.43 3.81 -22.83
C ASP A 117 4.10 2.80 -21.71
N ALA A 118 4.37 3.14 -20.45
CA ALA A 118 4.09 2.25 -19.32
C ALA A 118 2.63 1.80 -19.29
N ARG A 119 2.41 0.58 -18.79
CA ARG A 119 1.07 0.03 -18.60
C ARG A 119 0.75 -0.08 -17.12
N TYR A 120 -0.49 0.24 -16.77
CA TYR A 120 -0.91 0.39 -15.38
C TYR A 120 -1.92 -0.67 -14.97
N LEU A 121 -1.66 -1.31 -13.83
CA LEU A 121 -2.60 -2.17 -13.11
C LEU A 121 -3.10 -1.37 -11.91
N HIS A 122 -4.28 -0.75 -12.03
CA HIS A 122 -4.87 0.04 -10.96
C HIS A 122 -5.61 -0.87 -9.98
N LEU A 123 -5.02 -1.13 -8.83
CA LEU A 123 -5.62 -1.96 -7.79
C LEU A 123 -6.46 -1.12 -6.84
N VAL A 124 -7.75 -1.35 -6.88
CA VAL A 124 -8.73 -0.69 -6.02
C VAL A 124 -9.33 -1.69 -5.02
N ARG A 125 -9.63 -1.21 -3.81
CA ARG A 125 -10.26 -1.95 -2.72
C ARG A 125 -11.24 -1.04 -1.99
N ASP A 126 -12.26 -1.64 -1.36
CA ASP A 126 -13.22 -0.93 -0.52
C ASP A 126 -12.51 -0.06 0.53
N PRO A 127 -12.72 1.29 0.51
CA PRO A 127 -12.03 2.20 1.42
C PRO A 127 -12.29 1.91 2.90
N ARG A 128 -13.41 1.27 3.25
CA ARG A 128 -13.73 0.87 4.61
C ARG A 128 -12.77 -0.22 5.11
N ASP A 129 -12.42 -1.17 4.25
CA ASP A 129 -11.41 -2.19 4.55
C ASP A 129 -9.99 -1.63 4.55
N VAL A 130 -9.68 -0.73 3.62
CA VAL A 130 -8.37 -0.06 3.58
C VAL A 130 -8.15 0.75 4.85
N ALA A 131 -9.09 1.61 5.22
CA ALA A 131 -9.01 2.44 6.42
C ALA A 131 -8.83 1.59 7.69
N ARG A 132 -9.59 0.48 7.83
CA ARG A 132 -9.44 -0.49 8.90
C ARG A 132 -8.01 -1.06 8.95
N SER A 133 -7.50 -1.52 7.81
CA SER A 133 -6.16 -2.11 7.71
C SER A 133 -5.06 -1.11 8.03
N VAL A 134 -5.21 0.16 7.63
CA VAL A 134 -4.29 1.25 7.94
C VAL A 134 -4.22 1.52 9.46
N VAL A 135 -5.38 1.50 10.14
CA VAL A 135 -5.44 1.65 11.60
C VAL A 135 -4.81 0.45 12.30
N GLN A 136 -5.09 -0.77 11.85
CA GLN A 136 -4.51 -1.99 12.43
C GLN A 136 -2.97 -2.04 12.33
N LYS A 137 -2.40 -1.45 11.29
CA LYS A 137 -0.93 -1.32 11.15
C LYS A 137 -0.35 -0.14 11.95
N GLY A 138 -1.18 0.60 12.69
CA GLY A 138 -0.73 1.77 13.44
C GLY A 138 -0.33 2.99 12.58
N TRP A 139 -0.66 2.96 11.28
CA TRP A 139 -0.34 4.06 10.37
C TRP A 139 -1.31 5.24 10.49
N ALA A 140 -2.51 4.98 11.00
CA ALA A 140 -3.46 6.00 11.39
C ALA A 140 -3.96 5.75 12.82
N GLY A 141 -4.31 6.82 13.52
CA GLY A 141 -4.79 6.74 14.89
C GLY A 141 -6.29 6.46 15.01
N ASN A 142 -7.06 6.64 13.96
CA ASN A 142 -8.49 6.30 13.88
C ASN A 142 -8.92 6.04 12.44
N ILE A 143 -10.13 5.51 12.29
CA ILE A 143 -10.68 5.12 10.99
C ILE A 143 -10.85 6.32 10.04
N TYR A 144 -11.20 7.50 10.57
CA TYR A 144 -11.36 8.71 9.78
C TYR A 144 -10.05 9.16 9.15
N GLN A 145 -8.94 9.11 9.89
CA GLN A 145 -7.60 9.38 9.35
C GLN A 145 -7.16 8.27 8.39
N GLY A 146 -7.55 7.02 8.66
CA GLY A 146 -7.19 5.86 7.85
C GLY A 146 -7.63 5.93 6.39
N THR A 147 -8.65 6.75 6.06
CA THR A 147 -9.10 6.95 4.69
C THR A 147 -8.16 7.79 3.84
N GLU A 148 -7.25 8.55 4.46
CA GLU A 148 -6.38 9.52 3.77
C GLU A 148 -5.53 8.89 2.67
N MET A 149 -4.97 7.72 2.94
CA MET A 149 -4.10 7.02 1.98
C MET A 149 -4.89 6.61 0.74
N TRP A 150 -6.11 6.11 0.94
CA TRP A 150 -7.00 5.71 -0.14
C TRP A 150 -7.41 6.92 -0.98
N ILE A 151 -7.85 8.01 -0.34
CA ILE A 151 -8.26 9.23 -1.05
C ILE A 151 -7.14 9.76 -1.93
N ARG A 152 -5.92 9.89 -1.39
CA ARG A 152 -4.77 10.38 -2.15
C ARG A 152 -4.38 9.48 -3.32
N ALA A 153 -4.49 8.17 -3.14
CA ALA A 153 -4.21 7.24 -4.22
C ALA A 153 -5.24 7.37 -5.35
N GLU A 154 -6.53 7.51 -5.01
CA GLU A 154 -7.57 7.67 -6.02
C GLU A 154 -7.50 9.04 -6.71
N GLU A 155 -7.20 10.12 -5.99
CA GLU A 155 -6.92 11.44 -6.59
C GLU A 155 -5.70 11.38 -7.53
N CYS A 156 -4.64 10.67 -7.14
CA CYS A 156 -3.47 10.45 -7.98
C CYS A 156 -3.83 9.61 -9.22
N TRP A 157 -4.72 8.62 -9.07
CA TRP A 157 -5.21 7.83 -10.20
C TRP A 157 -6.04 8.67 -11.17
N ASP A 158 -6.96 9.49 -10.69
CA ASP A 158 -7.76 10.36 -11.54
C ASP A 158 -6.88 11.28 -12.38
N SER A 159 -5.84 11.88 -11.77
CA SER A 159 -4.87 12.68 -12.51
C SER A 159 -3.97 11.87 -13.47
N THR A 160 -3.82 10.57 -13.23
CA THR A 160 -3.01 9.69 -14.08
C THR A 160 -3.80 9.29 -15.32
N VAL A 161 -5.02 8.78 -15.13
CA VAL A 161 -5.83 8.19 -16.20
C VAL A 161 -6.19 9.20 -17.30
N GLU A 162 -6.28 10.49 -16.96
CA GLU A 162 -6.53 11.59 -17.92
C GLU A 162 -5.45 11.70 -19.01
N HIS A 163 -4.25 11.14 -18.75
CA HIS A 163 -3.11 11.23 -19.65
C HIS A 163 -2.76 9.89 -20.30
N LEU A 164 -3.52 8.84 -20.07
CA LEU A 164 -3.24 7.52 -20.61
C LEU A 164 -3.97 7.30 -21.96
N ALA A 165 -3.29 6.65 -22.87
CA ALA A 165 -3.93 6.18 -24.09
C ALA A 165 -4.85 4.98 -23.80
N ALA A 166 -5.80 4.74 -24.71
CA ALA A 166 -6.68 3.59 -24.62
C ALA A 166 -5.86 2.27 -24.57
N GLY A 167 -6.17 1.41 -23.62
CA GLY A 167 -5.49 0.14 -23.42
C GLY A 167 -4.18 0.20 -22.61
N GLN A 168 -3.75 1.37 -22.12
CA GLN A 168 -2.60 1.48 -21.21
C GLN A 168 -2.91 1.10 -19.76
N ALA A 169 -4.19 1.03 -19.37
CA ALA A 169 -4.57 0.73 -17.99
C ALA A 169 -5.65 -0.33 -17.89
N VAL A 170 -5.63 -1.06 -16.78
CA VAL A 170 -6.67 -2.01 -16.37
C VAL A 170 -6.95 -1.87 -14.88
N GLU A 171 -8.23 -1.77 -14.50
CA GLU A 171 -8.63 -1.80 -13.10
C GLU A 171 -8.63 -3.25 -12.58
N VAL A 172 -8.15 -3.43 -11.36
CA VAL A 172 -8.14 -4.69 -10.62
C VAL A 172 -8.87 -4.47 -9.30
N ARG A 173 -9.92 -5.24 -9.06
CA ARG A 173 -10.64 -5.20 -7.79
C ARG A 173 -10.08 -6.24 -6.83
N TYR A 174 -9.66 -5.80 -5.64
CA TYR A 174 -9.19 -6.73 -4.61
C TYR A 174 -10.21 -7.81 -4.29
N GLU A 175 -11.47 -7.43 -4.21
CA GLU A 175 -12.57 -8.35 -3.91
C GLU A 175 -12.74 -9.45 -4.98
N ALA A 176 -12.58 -9.09 -6.25
CA ALA A 176 -12.58 -10.05 -7.35
C ALA A 176 -11.33 -10.95 -7.31
N LEU A 177 -10.17 -10.36 -7.05
CA LEU A 177 -8.89 -11.08 -6.96
C LEU A 177 -8.91 -12.17 -5.88
N VAL A 178 -9.54 -11.93 -4.73
CA VAL A 178 -9.60 -12.94 -3.65
C VAL A 178 -10.77 -13.89 -3.77
N SER A 179 -11.83 -13.54 -4.50
CA SER A 179 -13.02 -14.38 -4.67
C SER A 179 -12.97 -15.25 -5.92
N GLN A 180 -12.36 -14.77 -6.99
CA GLN A 180 -12.26 -15.42 -8.29
C GLN A 180 -10.85 -15.23 -8.89
N PRO A 181 -9.79 -15.70 -8.20
CA PRO A 181 -8.41 -15.37 -8.52
C PRO A 181 -8.00 -15.81 -9.94
N GLU A 182 -8.41 -17.00 -10.37
CA GLU A 182 -8.05 -17.50 -11.71
C GLU A 182 -8.65 -16.66 -12.84
N ALA A 183 -9.92 -16.29 -12.70
CA ALA A 183 -10.60 -15.46 -13.70
C ALA A 183 -9.97 -14.06 -13.78
N GLU A 184 -9.69 -13.45 -12.62
CA GLU A 184 -9.09 -12.13 -12.57
C GLU A 184 -7.64 -12.14 -13.07
N LEU A 185 -6.84 -13.14 -12.71
CA LEU A 185 -5.47 -13.29 -13.20
C LEU A 185 -5.44 -13.59 -14.70
N SER A 186 -6.38 -14.39 -15.24
CA SER A 186 -6.49 -14.64 -16.70
C SER A 186 -6.79 -13.36 -17.46
N ARG A 187 -7.69 -12.51 -16.92
CA ARG A 187 -8.00 -11.20 -17.50
C ARG A 187 -6.77 -10.27 -17.50
N LEU A 188 -6.00 -10.27 -16.41
CA LEU A 188 -4.75 -9.50 -16.30
C LEU A 188 -3.67 -10.02 -17.27
N CYS A 189 -3.51 -11.34 -17.37
CA CYS A 189 -2.59 -11.95 -18.31
C CYS A 189 -2.94 -11.58 -19.77
N SER A 190 -4.22 -11.58 -20.12
CA SER A 190 -4.70 -11.12 -21.43
C SER A 190 -4.37 -9.65 -21.67
N PHE A 191 -4.56 -8.78 -20.64
CA PHE A 191 -4.15 -7.39 -20.73
C PHE A 191 -2.63 -7.26 -20.91
N ILE A 192 -1.81 -8.02 -20.20
CA ILE A 192 -0.33 -7.99 -20.30
C ILE A 192 0.15 -8.59 -21.65
N GLY A 193 -0.64 -9.44 -22.28
CA GLY A 193 -0.27 -10.15 -23.53
C GLY A 193 0.56 -11.41 -23.25
N VAL A 194 0.19 -12.14 -22.21
CA VAL A 194 0.72 -13.46 -21.84
C VAL A 194 -0.43 -14.43 -21.56
N GLU A 195 -0.16 -15.72 -21.61
CA GLU A 195 -1.13 -16.75 -21.22
C GLU A 195 -1.16 -16.88 -19.69
N TYR A 196 -2.32 -17.19 -19.14
CA TYR A 196 -2.44 -17.46 -17.70
C TYR A 196 -1.59 -18.68 -17.29
N SER A 197 -0.96 -18.59 -16.14
CA SER A 197 -0.21 -19.69 -15.54
C SER A 197 -0.67 -19.98 -14.12
N THR A 198 -0.96 -21.22 -13.80
CA THR A 198 -1.32 -21.67 -12.45
C THR A 198 -0.20 -21.43 -11.42
N GLN A 199 1.04 -21.27 -11.86
CA GLN A 199 2.16 -20.89 -10.99
C GLN A 199 1.92 -19.57 -10.25
N MET A 200 1.10 -18.67 -10.80
CA MET A 200 0.72 -17.43 -10.15
C MET A 200 0.06 -17.65 -8.79
N LEU A 201 -0.60 -18.79 -8.57
CA LEU A 201 -1.23 -19.14 -7.30
C LEU A 201 -0.32 -19.93 -6.36
N ALA A 202 0.85 -20.36 -6.83
CA ALA A 202 1.82 -21.11 -6.02
C ALA A 202 2.67 -20.23 -5.07
N TYR A 203 2.52 -18.90 -5.12
CA TYR A 203 3.30 -17.95 -4.29
C TYR A 203 3.26 -18.25 -2.79
N SER A 204 2.21 -18.86 -2.28
CA SER A 204 2.05 -19.16 -0.85
C SER A 204 3.04 -20.20 -0.34
N ALA A 205 3.64 -21.00 -1.22
CA ALA A 205 4.70 -21.94 -0.85
C ALA A 205 5.98 -21.22 -0.42
N ASP A 206 6.30 -20.10 -1.10
CA ASP A 206 7.52 -19.31 -0.85
C ASP A 206 7.26 -18.16 0.14
N ALA A 207 6.02 -17.67 0.20
CA ALA A 207 5.62 -16.54 1.03
C ALA A 207 4.56 -16.95 2.05
N ARG A 208 4.92 -17.81 3.01
CA ARG A 208 4.02 -18.41 4.03
C ARG A 208 3.16 -17.41 4.81
N GLN A 209 3.62 -16.17 4.95
CA GLN A 209 2.87 -15.08 5.59
C GLN A 209 1.69 -14.57 4.74
N TYR A 210 1.61 -14.96 3.47
CA TYR A 210 0.53 -14.62 2.56
C TYR A 210 -0.19 -15.91 2.14
N PRO A 211 -1.26 -16.28 2.85
CA PRO A 211 -2.04 -17.48 2.52
C PRO A 211 -2.67 -17.37 1.12
N PRO A 212 -3.14 -18.48 0.56
CA PRO A 212 -3.91 -18.44 -0.69
C PRO A 212 -5.06 -17.44 -0.63
N PRO A 213 -5.53 -16.94 -1.79
CA PRO A 213 -6.68 -16.04 -1.85
C PRO A 213 -7.90 -16.68 -1.17
N ASP A 214 -8.60 -15.89 -0.38
CA ASP A 214 -9.81 -16.32 0.31
C ASP A 214 -10.87 -15.22 0.20
N ALA A 215 -12.04 -15.57 -0.33
CA ALA A 215 -13.18 -14.66 -0.45
C ALA A 215 -13.60 -14.05 0.91
N ALA A 216 -13.33 -14.72 2.03
CA ALA A 216 -13.58 -14.19 3.37
C ALA A 216 -12.74 -12.96 3.71
N LEU A 217 -11.69 -12.68 2.93
CA LEU A 217 -10.87 -11.48 3.06
C LEU A 217 -11.51 -10.24 2.41
N ALA A 218 -12.52 -10.44 1.56
CA ALA A 218 -13.29 -9.34 0.98
C ALA A 218 -14.32 -8.79 1.97
N LEU A 219 -14.59 -7.49 1.87
CA LEU A 219 -15.65 -6.80 2.60
C LEU A 219 -15.70 -7.10 4.12
N GLN A 220 -14.54 -7.27 4.73
CA GLN A 220 -14.43 -7.55 6.17
C GLN A 220 -15.00 -6.44 7.04
N TRP A 221 -15.04 -5.21 6.53
CA TRP A 221 -15.64 -4.07 7.20
C TRP A 221 -17.06 -4.34 7.70
N ARG A 222 -17.85 -5.12 6.96
CA ARG A 222 -19.23 -5.49 7.33
C ARG A 222 -19.34 -6.20 8.68
N ARG A 223 -18.27 -6.90 9.07
CA ARG A 223 -18.20 -7.70 10.31
C ARG A 223 -17.30 -7.08 11.37
N ARG A 224 -16.46 -6.12 10.99
CA ARG A 224 -15.36 -5.62 11.83
C ARG A 224 -15.46 -4.16 12.21
N LEU A 225 -16.26 -3.38 11.49
CA LEU A 225 -16.49 -1.96 11.79
C LEU A 225 -17.87 -1.77 12.39
N SER A 226 -17.96 -0.82 13.34
CA SER A 226 -19.24 -0.32 13.85
C SER A 226 -19.93 0.57 12.81
N ALA A 227 -21.25 0.76 12.92
CA ALA A 227 -22.00 1.66 12.08
C ALA A 227 -21.44 3.10 12.09
N GLU A 228 -20.96 3.57 13.25
CA GLU A 228 -20.33 4.89 13.37
C GLU A 228 -19.02 4.96 12.58
N GLU A 229 -18.15 3.95 12.67
CA GLU A 229 -16.90 3.90 11.92
C GLU A 229 -17.14 3.85 10.42
N VAL A 230 -18.12 3.06 9.96
CA VAL A 230 -18.53 3.01 8.54
C VAL A 230 -19.00 4.39 8.10
N GLY A 231 -19.89 5.02 8.87
CA GLY A 231 -20.38 6.37 8.58
C GLY A 231 -19.25 7.41 8.51
N LEU A 232 -18.21 7.31 9.36
CA LEU A 232 -17.05 8.20 9.31
C LEU A 232 -16.21 8.01 8.04
N VAL A 233 -16.03 6.77 7.57
CA VAL A 233 -15.37 6.52 6.29
C VAL A 233 -16.19 7.10 5.14
N GLU A 234 -17.47 6.79 5.07
CA GLU A 234 -18.36 7.24 4.01
C GLU A 234 -18.53 8.77 3.98
N ALA A 235 -18.52 9.42 5.15
CA ALA A 235 -18.55 10.89 5.23
C ALA A 235 -17.33 11.54 4.56
N ARG A 236 -16.24 10.81 4.42
CA ARG A 236 -15.00 11.33 3.86
C ARG A 236 -14.73 10.88 2.42
N THR A 237 -15.16 9.67 2.07
CA THR A 237 -14.86 9.03 0.79
C THR A 237 -16.05 8.99 -0.16
N GLY A 238 -17.26 9.32 0.29
CA GLY A 238 -18.54 8.98 -0.34
C GLY A 238 -18.61 9.16 -1.86
N ALA A 239 -18.25 10.33 -2.39
CA ALA A 239 -18.33 10.59 -3.84
C ALA A 239 -17.31 9.74 -4.63
N VAL A 240 -16.05 9.71 -4.17
CA VAL A 240 -14.98 8.94 -4.82
C VAL A 240 -15.23 7.43 -4.66
N MET A 241 -15.72 7.01 -3.48
CA MET A 241 -16.08 5.61 -3.25
C MET A 241 -17.16 5.14 -4.23
N ALA A 242 -18.20 5.96 -4.43
CA ALA A 242 -19.29 5.64 -5.36
C ALA A 242 -18.80 5.59 -6.81
N SER A 243 -17.92 6.50 -7.25
CA SER A 243 -17.35 6.48 -8.60
C SER A 243 -16.46 5.24 -8.86
N ARG A 244 -15.88 4.66 -7.80
CA ARG A 244 -15.16 3.37 -7.86
C ARG A 244 -16.10 2.16 -7.73
N GLY A 245 -17.42 2.36 -7.74
CA GLY A 245 -18.41 1.28 -7.72
C GLY A 245 -18.60 0.62 -6.35
N TYR A 246 -18.21 1.29 -5.26
CA TYR A 246 -18.52 0.84 -3.90
C TYR A 246 -19.76 1.57 -3.38
N PRO A 247 -20.91 0.86 -3.24
CA PRO A 247 -22.16 1.49 -2.82
C PRO A 247 -22.11 1.91 -1.35
N PRO A 248 -22.90 2.93 -0.97
CA PRO A 248 -23.12 3.27 0.43
C PRO A 248 -23.66 2.08 1.22
N SER A 249 -23.31 2.02 2.49
CA SER A 249 -23.70 0.90 3.38
C SER A 249 -25.16 0.96 3.84
N GLY A 250 -25.80 2.14 3.75
CA GLY A 250 -27.10 2.42 4.35
C GLY A 250 -27.02 2.83 5.83
N HIS A 251 -25.80 2.84 6.44
CA HIS A 251 -25.64 3.39 7.79
C HIS A 251 -25.70 4.93 7.79
N PRO A 252 -26.08 5.54 8.93
CA PRO A 252 -26.09 6.99 9.04
C PRO A 252 -24.71 7.61 8.76
N VAL A 253 -24.66 8.54 7.82
CA VAL A 253 -23.44 9.28 7.48
C VAL A 253 -23.43 10.60 8.24
N PRO A 254 -22.49 10.80 9.20
CA PRO A 254 -22.48 12.00 10.00
C PRO A 254 -22.00 13.22 9.21
N SER A 255 -22.60 14.37 9.45
CA SER A 255 -22.06 15.65 8.98
C SER A 255 -20.77 15.98 9.73
N ILE A 256 -19.68 16.22 9.00
CA ILE A 256 -18.36 16.52 9.54
C ILE A 256 -18.01 17.99 9.32
N GLY A 257 -18.44 18.85 10.26
CA GLY A 257 -18.04 20.26 10.26
C GLY A 257 -16.56 20.44 10.66
N ARG A 258 -16.02 21.65 10.42
CA ARG A 258 -14.59 21.97 10.65
C ARG A 258 -14.07 21.63 12.05
N VAL A 259 -14.87 21.82 13.08
CA VAL A 259 -14.50 21.53 14.47
C VAL A 259 -14.37 20.02 14.69
N ARG A 260 -15.36 19.24 14.24
CA ARG A 260 -15.34 17.77 14.35
C ARG A 260 -14.18 17.19 13.57
N HIS A 261 -13.94 17.66 12.34
CA HIS A 261 -12.77 17.30 11.53
C HIS A 261 -11.46 17.49 12.29
N ARG A 262 -11.22 18.69 12.84
CA ARG A 262 -10.02 18.99 13.64
C ARG A 262 -9.89 18.07 14.84
N ARG A 263 -10.99 17.84 15.60
CA ARG A 263 -10.98 16.92 16.75
C ARG A 263 -10.61 15.49 16.36
N LEU A 264 -11.19 14.96 15.28
CA LEU A 264 -10.88 13.61 14.81
C LEU A 264 -9.40 13.48 14.40
N LEU A 265 -8.85 14.45 13.70
CA LEU A 265 -7.43 14.44 13.30
C LEU A 265 -6.50 14.63 14.52
N THR A 266 -6.85 15.48 15.49
CA THR A 266 -6.04 15.66 16.69
C THR A 266 -6.02 14.40 17.56
N ALA A 267 -7.18 13.78 17.77
CA ALA A 267 -7.28 12.50 18.46
C ALA A 267 -6.48 11.39 17.75
N ALA A 268 -6.55 11.36 16.43
CA ALA A 268 -5.78 10.41 15.62
C ALA A 268 -4.27 10.61 15.78
N ARG A 269 -3.79 11.86 15.75
CA ARG A 269 -2.36 12.18 15.96
C ARG A 269 -1.88 11.76 17.35
N ALA A 270 -2.67 12.06 18.38
CA ALA A 270 -2.36 11.67 19.76
C ALA A 270 -2.26 10.14 19.90
N ARG A 271 -3.25 9.41 19.37
CA ARG A 271 -3.24 7.94 19.42
C ARG A 271 -2.08 7.33 18.61
N ARG A 272 -1.79 7.86 17.42
CA ARG A 272 -0.64 7.42 16.63
C ARG A 272 0.68 7.66 17.37
N LEU A 273 0.81 8.78 18.06
CA LEU A 273 1.99 9.07 18.88
C LEU A 273 2.12 8.06 20.02
N SER A 274 1.02 7.78 20.75
CA SER A 274 1.00 6.74 21.78
C SER A 274 1.44 5.39 21.23
N THR A 275 0.83 4.93 20.13
CA THR A 275 1.21 3.66 19.50
C THR A 275 2.70 3.62 19.11
N ARG A 276 3.25 4.72 18.60
CA ARG A 276 4.69 4.79 18.26
C ARG A 276 5.57 4.73 19.52
N ILE A 277 5.15 5.38 20.59
CA ILE A 277 5.87 5.30 21.87
C ILE A 277 5.84 3.88 22.43
N ASP A 278 4.69 3.21 22.36
CA ASP A 278 4.53 1.82 22.81
C ASP A 278 5.40 0.85 22.00
N LEU A 279 5.51 1.05 20.69
CA LEU A 279 6.29 0.18 19.80
C LEU A 279 7.80 0.45 19.87
N PHE A 280 8.22 1.70 19.82
CA PHE A 280 9.62 2.07 19.62
C PHE A 280 10.27 2.66 20.89
N GLY A 281 9.49 2.97 21.90
CA GLY A 281 9.92 3.66 23.11
C GLY A 281 9.99 5.18 22.96
N LEU A 282 9.71 5.89 24.05
CA LEU A 282 9.65 7.35 24.10
C LEU A 282 10.95 8.02 23.59
N ARG A 283 12.10 7.47 23.96
CA ARG A 283 13.41 8.01 23.57
C ARG A 283 13.62 8.02 22.07
N VAL A 284 13.30 6.92 21.39
CA VAL A 284 13.47 6.78 19.92
C VAL A 284 12.51 7.70 19.19
N VAL A 285 11.26 7.75 19.65
CA VAL A 285 10.24 8.64 19.05
C VAL A 285 10.62 10.12 19.26
N ALA A 286 11.09 10.49 20.45
CA ALA A 286 11.55 11.86 20.70
C ALA A 286 12.77 12.23 19.84
N MET A 287 13.73 11.31 19.66
CA MET A 287 14.88 11.51 18.76
C MET A 287 14.44 11.72 17.30
N ASP A 288 13.49 10.91 16.80
CA ASP A 288 12.97 11.07 15.43
C ASP A 288 12.28 12.41 15.25
N MET A 289 11.41 12.77 16.20
CA MET A 289 10.68 14.04 16.16
C MET A 289 11.63 15.26 16.22
N ALA A 290 12.59 15.24 17.13
CA ALA A 290 13.59 16.30 17.26
C ALA A 290 14.49 16.38 16.01
N GLY A 291 14.98 15.25 15.53
CA GLY A 291 15.83 15.18 14.33
C GLY A 291 15.14 15.75 13.09
N ARG A 292 13.87 15.41 12.87
CA ARG A 292 13.08 15.94 11.75
C ARG A 292 12.73 17.41 11.92
N ARG A 293 12.30 17.82 13.13
CA ARG A 293 11.86 19.21 13.39
C ARG A 293 13.02 20.22 13.35
N LEU A 294 14.19 19.82 13.84
CA LEU A 294 15.38 20.65 13.90
C LEU A 294 16.30 20.48 12.68
N GLY A 295 15.96 19.62 11.72
CA GLY A 295 16.79 19.33 10.55
C GLY A 295 18.08 18.58 10.87
N ILE A 296 18.21 17.96 12.06
CA ILE A 296 19.41 17.25 12.49
C ILE A 296 19.40 15.84 11.86
N ARG A 297 19.92 15.76 10.62
CA ARG A 297 19.96 14.53 9.82
C ARG A 297 20.57 13.32 10.56
N PRO A 298 21.72 13.38 11.27
CA PRO A 298 22.29 12.25 11.96
C PRO A 298 21.37 11.67 13.06
N LEU A 299 20.66 12.55 13.78
CA LEU A 299 19.72 12.14 14.83
C LEU A 299 18.51 11.41 14.26
N ALA A 300 17.95 11.95 13.16
CA ALA A 300 16.82 11.33 12.46
C ALA A 300 17.21 9.95 11.87
N ARG A 301 18.40 9.85 11.26
CA ARG A 301 18.94 8.57 10.75
C ARG A 301 19.09 7.53 11.86
N ARG A 302 19.67 7.91 13.01
CA ARG A 302 19.84 6.98 14.15
C ARG A 302 18.49 6.50 14.70
N ALA A 303 17.52 7.38 14.84
CA ALA A 303 16.17 7.01 15.25
C ALA A 303 15.51 6.06 14.25
N GLN A 304 15.62 6.37 12.95
CA GLN A 304 15.06 5.52 11.88
C GLN A 304 15.71 4.13 11.86
N ALA A 305 17.01 4.02 12.01
CA ALA A 305 17.70 2.73 12.09
C ALA A 305 17.20 1.88 13.26
N GLN A 306 16.97 2.49 14.44
CA GLN A 306 16.40 1.79 15.59
C GLN A 306 14.96 1.34 15.35
N MET A 307 14.12 2.15 14.72
CA MET A 307 12.75 1.78 14.36
C MET A 307 12.73 0.63 13.36
N ASN A 308 13.56 0.69 12.31
CA ASN A 308 13.68 -0.38 11.32
C ASN A 308 14.12 -1.71 11.98
N ALA A 309 15.05 -1.68 12.94
CA ALA A 309 15.47 -2.86 13.68
C ALA A 309 14.34 -3.48 14.55
N VAL A 310 13.43 -2.67 15.07
CA VAL A 310 12.25 -3.16 15.79
C VAL A 310 11.25 -3.77 14.80
N GLU A 311 10.96 -3.09 13.69
CA GLU A 311 10.07 -3.60 12.63
C GLU A 311 10.58 -4.92 12.06
N GLN A 312 11.88 -5.05 11.79
CA GLN A 312 12.46 -6.27 11.27
C GLN A 312 12.29 -7.44 12.25
N ARG A 313 12.56 -7.22 13.54
CA ARG A 313 12.33 -8.25 14.58
C ARG A 313 10.88 -8.71 14.64
N MET A 314 9.91 -7.80 14.46
CA MET A 314 8.50 -8.16 14.43
C MET A 314 8.16 -9.02 13.21
N ILE A 315 8.73 -8.70 12.04
CA ILE A 315 8.57 -9.50 10.82
C ILE A 315 9.18 -10.89 11.01
N ASP A 316 10.37 -10.99 11.59
CA ASP A 316 11.07 -12.26 11.83
C ASP A 316 10.28 -13.13 12.82
N GLN A 317 9.68 -12.55 13.87
CA GLN A 317 8.80 -13.25 14.83
C GLN A 317 7.49 -13.72 14.18
N GLU A 318 6.86 -12.89 13.35
CA GLU A 318 5.69 -13.33 12.57
C GLU A 318 6.04 -14.50 11.64
N ALA A 319 7.21 -14.47 11.01
CA ALA A 319 7.68 -15.54 10.12
C ALA A 319 8.01 -16.83 10.88
N ALA A 320 8.50 -16.73 12.12
CA ALA A 320 8.78 -17.87 12.98
C ALA A 320 7.52 -18.50 13.61
N GLY A 321 6.33 -17.92 13.39
CA GLY A 321 5.09 -18.37 14.00
C GLY A 321 4.96 -18.02 15.50
N GLU A 322 5.90 -17.25 16.03
CA GLU A 322 5.82 -16.66 17.35
C GLU A 322 4.81 -15.50 17.28
N ARG A 323 3.76 -15.53 18.11
CA ARG A 323 2.83 -14.40 18.21
C ARG A 323 3.64 -13.15 18.56
N ALA A 324 3.83 -12.28 17.56
CA ALA A 324 4.19 -10.91 17.85
C ALA A 324 3.22 -10.40 18.94
N PRO A 325 3.69 -9.62 19.93
CA PRO A 325 2.79 -8.98 20.86
C PRO A 325 1.79 -8.21 20.02
N SER A 326 0.58 -8.76 19.91
CA SER A 326 -0.51 -8.08 19.22
C SER A 326 -0.59 -6.72 19.88
N ALA A 327 -0.22 -5.67 19.16
CA ALA A 327 -0.74 -4.35 19.46
C ALA A 327 -2.26 -4.50 19.28
N ASN A 328 -2.88 -5.15 20.27
CA ASN A 328 -4.30 -5.15 20.47
C ASN A 328 -4.66 -3.69 20.77
N ILE A 329 -4.78 -2.92 19.69
CA ILE A 329 -5.55 -1.71 19.71
C ILE A 329 -6.98 -2.21 19.83
N ALA A 330 -7.31 -2.63 21.06
CA ALA A 330 -8.67 -2.83 21.46
C ALA A 330 -9.39 -1.54 21.12
N VAL A 331 -10.27 -1.61 20.14
CA VAL A 331 -11.34 -0.64 20.04
C VAL A 331 -12.07 -0.74 21.36
N ALA A 332 -11.81 0.24 22.25
CA ALA A 332 -12.50 0.35 23.51
C ALA A 332 -13.96 0.69 23.20
N GLY A 333 -14.78 -0.33 23.15
CA GLY A 333 -16.18 -0.25 22.90
C GLY A 333 -16.90 -1.43 23.53
N ARG A 334 -17.36 -1.23 24.76
CA ARG A 334 -18.39 -1.94 25.50
C ARG A 334 -18.05 -3.35 26.01
N ALA A 335 -17.91 -3.41 27.34
CA ALA A 335 -18.26 -4.59 28.12
C ALA A 335 -19.71 -5.02 27.80
N PRO A 336 -20.00 -6.33 27.70
CA PRO A 336 -21.36 -6.81 27.56
C PRO A 336 -22.14 -6.45 28.84
N GLY A 337 -23.21 -5.67 28.67
CA GLY A 337 -24.16 -5.39 29.73
C GLY A 337 -24.74 -6.71 30.27
N ARG A 338 -24.65 -6.89 31.58
CA ARG A 338 -25.45 -7.91 32.29
C ARG A 338 -26.92 -7.65 31.96
N GLY A 339 -27.57 -8.62 31.34
CA GLY A 339 -29.02 -8.65 31.26
C GLY A 339 -29.66 -8.76 32.65
N PRO A 340 -30.88 -8.31 32.82
CA PRO A 340 -31.55 -8.38 34.10
C PRO A 340 -31.81 -9.86 34.45
N GLU A 341 -31.37 -10.25 35.64
CA GLU A 341 -31.78 -11.50 36.27
C GLU A 341 -33.29 -11.46 36.54
N THR A 342 -34.03 -12.26 35.80
CA THR A 342 -35.42 -12.57 36.16
C THR A 342 -35.40 -13.53 37.36
N GLY A 343 -35.70 -13.01 38.52
CA GLY A 343 -35.98 -13.82 39.68
C GLY A 343 -37.30 -14.56 39.49
N ASP A 344 -37.22 -15.86 39.44
CA ASP A 344 -38.37 -16.72 39.64
C ASP A 344 -38.35 -17.16 41.10
N GLY A 345 -39.33 -16.70 41.84
CA GLY A 345 -39.67 -17.16 43.15
C GLY A 345 -40.93 -18.03 43.03
N ALA A 346 -40.81 -19.25 43.42
CA ALA A 346 -41.95 -20.14 43.73
C ALA A 346 -42.02 -20.32 45.25
N PRO A 347 -43.09 -20.88 45.62
CA PRO A 347 -44.44 -20.57 45.98
C PRO A 347 -44.73 -20.61 47.19
#